data_1e066a0fe0f5b123b1c676ff41c9b6bc
#
_entry.id   1e066a0fe0f5b123b1c676ff41c9b6bc
#
_cell.length_a   1.000
_cell.length_b   1.000
_cell.length_c   1.000
_cell.angle_alpha   90.00
_cell.angle_beta   90.00
_cell.angle_gamma   90.00
#
_symmetry.space_group_name_H-M   'P 1'
#
loop_
_entity.id
_entity.type
_entity.pdbx_description
1 polymer ?
#
loop_
_entity_poly.entity_id
_entity_poly.type
_entity_poly.pdbx_seq_one_letter_code
_entity_poly.pdbx_strand_id
1 'polypeptide(L)'
;AMFLMLWVVLIPFGMFYGFKASELEDIAVKFTAKSLPAVFIMLSVGALIGTWIAAGTTPAVIYYGIKFINPKFFLVTAIILCSIISLLSGTSLGSVGTAGVAMMGIGNSLGIPAPVTAGACICGAFFGDKMSPMSDTTILASSICGVNIFKHIRHMVYDQVPSYLITLIFFFVLGFKYGGNIDSPEVNAMMEGLQGNFKLGIMAFLPLLVTIVLLLKKVSATLCIIIGSVMGIAVAVFYQGMDVAAAFNTFYSGFTLETENEMLFTLLNRGGISSMWSLVGVTLFGFTVAGMLDHMDVLKCIADSTVKHIH
;
A
#
# COMPACT_ATOMS: atom_id res chain seq x y z
N ALA A 1 -14.65 9.15 12.33
CA ALA A 1 -15.79 9.93 12.83
C ALA A 1 -16.68 10.46 11.69
N MET A 2 -16.13 11.15 10.66
CA MET A 2 -16.91 11.77 9.57
C MET A 2 -17.79 10.79 8.80
N PHE A 3 -17.26 9.66 8.32
CA PHE A 3 -18.05 8.66 7.58
C PHE A 3 -19.12 7.99 8.44
N LEU A 4 -18.86 7.78 9.72
CA LEU A 4 -19.88 7.28 10.66
C LEU A 4 -21.04 8.29 10.82
N MET A 5 -20.71 9.58 10.95
CA MET A 5 -21.74 10.63 11.01
C MET A 5 -22.54 10.72 9.71
N LEU A 6 -21.88 10.62 8.55
CA LEU A 6 -22.56 10.57 7.25
C LEU A 6 -23.51 9.38 7.16
N TRP A 7 -23.11 8.21 7.64
CA TRP A 7 -23.97 7.03 7.67
C TRP A 7 -25.24 7.27 8.50
N VAL A 8 -25.09 7.85 9.70
CA VAL A 8 -26.23 8.18 10.58
C VAL A 8 -27.16 9.22 9.95
N VAL A 9 -26.62 10.18 9.18
CA VAL A 9 -27.41 11.22 8.50
C VAL A 9 -28.10 10.67 7.25
N LEU A 10 -27.46 9.75 6.52
CA LEU A 10 -28.01 9.22 5.27
C LEU A 10 -29.24 8.32 5.48
N ILE A 11 -29.38 7.66 6.63
CA ILE A 11 -30.58 6.85 6.91
C ILE A 11 -31.85 7.72 6.99
N PRO A 12 -31.94 8.75 7.86
CA PRO A 12 -33.09 9.63 7.89
C PRO A 12 -33.33 10.36 6.54
N PHE A 13 -32.25 10.75 5.87
CA PHE A 13 -32.34 11.38 4.56
C PHE A 13 -32.96 10.45 3.52
N GLY A 14 -32.51 9.20 3.43
CA GLY A 14 -33.09 8.20 2.53
C GLY A 14 -34.57 7.89 2.87
N MET A 15 -34.89 7.83 4.15
CA MET A 15 -36.27 7.65 4.60
C MET A 15 -37.20 8.82 4.15
N PHE A 16 -36.67 10.04 4.17
CA PHE A 16 -37.40 11.23 3.66
C PHE A 16 -37.70 11.11 2.16
N TYR A 17 -36.86 10.44 1.39
CA TYR A 17 -37.07 10.16 -0.05
C TYR A 17 -37.84 8.87 -0.31
N GLY A 18 -38.37 8.22 0.72
CA GLY A 18 -39.31 7.09 0.59
C GLY A 18 -38.62 5.71 0.68
N PHE A 19 -37.35 5.61 0.97
CA PHE A 19 -36.67 4.33 1.22
C PHE A 19 -36.96 3.81 2.63
N LYS A 20 -37.00 2.50 2.81
CA LYS A 20 -37.17 1.89 4.13
C LYS A 20 -35.78 1.81 4.84
N ALA A 21 -35.76 2.06 6.15
CA ALA A 21 -34.53 1.97 6.93
C ALA A 21 -33.84 0.60 6.81
N SER A 22 -34.66 -0.48 6.88
CA SER A 22 -34.16 -1.86 6.71
C SER A 22 -33.51 -2.12 5.35
N GLU A 23 -34.04 -1.51 4.29
CA GLU A 23 -33.47 -1.61 2.94
C GLU A 23 -32.13 -0.90 2.84
N LEU A 24 -32.01 0.29 3.43
CA LEU A 24 -30.75 1.03 3.48
C LEU A 24 -29.67 0.31 4.32
N GLU A 25 -30.08 -0.32 5.44
CA GLU A 25 -29.18 -1.15 6.26
C GLU A 25 -28.71 -2.39 5.50
N ASP A 26 -29.60 -3.11 4.81
CA ASP A 26 -29.24 -4.29 4.01
C ASP A 26 -28.22 -3.95 2.90
N ILE A 27 -28.40 -2.80 2.25
CA ILE A 27 -27.48 -2.32 1.22
C ILE A 27 -26.15 -1.89 1.82
N ALA A 28 -26.19 -1.18 2.94
CA ALA A 28 -25.01 -0.83 3.69
C ALA A 28 -24.16 -2.06 4.00
N VAL A 29 -24.76 -3.12 4.53
CA VAL A 29 -24.07 -4.39 4.83
C VAL A 29 -23.51 -5.05 3.57
N LYS A 30 -24.30 -5.13 2.49
CA LYS A 30 -23.85 -5.72 1.21
C LYS A 30 -22.66 -4.99 0.61
N PHE A 31 -22.64 -3.65 0.64
CA PHE A 31 -21.53 -2.87 0.12
C PHE A 31 -20.31 -2.96 1.02
N THR A 32 -20.49 -2.95 2.34
CA THR A 32 -19.41 -3.16 3.30
C THR A 32 -18.76 -4.52 3.08
N ALA A 33 -19.51 -5.57 2.80
CA ALA A 33 -18.95 -6.90 2.50
C ALA A 33 -17.99 -6.87 1.28
N LYS A 34 -18.23 -6.01 0.30
CA LYS A 34 -17.31 -5.83 -0.85
C LYS A 34 -15.96 -5.24 -0.47
N SER A 35 -15.86 -4.55 0.67
CA SER A 35 -14.59 -3.98 1.17
C SER A 35 -13.73 -4.98 1.94
N LEU A 36 -14.26 -6.13 2.37
CA LEU A 36 -13.54 -7.09 3.21
C LEU A 36 -12.18 -7.53 2.64
N PRO A 37 -12.03 -7.81 1.33
CA PRO A 37 -10.71 -8.14 0.78
C PRO A 37 -9.67 -7.05 1.02
N ALA A 38 -10.04 -5.78 0.85
CA ALA A 38 -9.15 -4.65 1.12
C ALA A 38 -8.83 -4.53 2.62
N VAL A 39 -9.79 -4.76 3.49
CA VAL A 39 -9.60 -4.78 4.95
C VAL A 39 -8.60 -5.86 5.36
N PHE A 40 -8.73 -7.08 4.84
CA PHE A 40 -7.78 -8.16 5.13
C PHE A 40 -6.36 -7.82 4.66
N ILE A 41 -6.20 -7.21 3.49
CA ILE A 41 -4.90 -6.74 3.03
C ILE A 41 -4.34 -5.68 3.98
N MET A 42 -5.13 -4.68 4.37
CA MET A 42 -4.69 -3.62 5.28
C MET A 42 -4.19 -4.16 6.62
N LEU A 43 -4.96 -5.05 7.24
CA LEU A 43 -4.58 -5.70 8.51
C LEU A 43 -3.28 -6.50 8.35
N SER A 44 -3.17 -7.26 7.26
CA SER A 44 -1.98 -8.06 6.95
C SER A 44 -0.74 -7.17 6.72
N VAL A 45 -0.89 -6.02 6.05
CA VAL A 45 0.20 -5.05 5.84
C VAL A 45 0.63 -4.45 7.18
N GLY A 46 -0.29 -4.15 8.08
CA GLY A 46 0.06 -3.73 9.45
C GLY A 46 0.98 -4.73 10.14
N ALA A 47 0.59 -6.01 10.13
CA ALA A 47 1.39 -7.10 10.68
C ALA A 47 2.77 -7.23 9.99
N LEU A 48 2.80 -7.11 8.64
CA LEU A 48 4.02 -7.16 7.85
C LEU A 48 5.02 -6.07 8.28
N ILE A 49 4.56 -4.84 8.41
CA ILE A 49 5.42 -3.71 8.79
C ILE A 49 6.09 -3.98 10.14
N GLY A 50 5.33 -4.36 11.16
CA GLY A 50 5.87 -4.65 12.50
C GLY A 50 6.89 -5.79 12.51
N THR A 51 6.54 -6.91 11.88
CA THR A 51 7.39 -8.10 11.83
C THR A 51 8.63 -7.93 10.95
N TRP A 52 8.54 -7.16 9.85
CA TRP A 52 9.70 -6.87 9.00
C TRP A 52 10.69 -5.90 9.65
N ILE A 53 10.22 -4.99 10.47
CA ILE A 53 11.11 -4.16 11.29
C ILE A 53 11.83 -5.05 12.30
N ALA A 54 11.12 -5.88 13.05
CA ALA A 54 11.68 -6.82 14.01
C ALA A 54 12.70 -7.79 13.39
N ALA A 55 12.42 -8.28 12.17
CA ALA A 55 13.33 -9.15 11.41
C ALA A 55 14.59 -8.44 10.90
N GLY A 56 14.66 -7.10 10.98
CA GLY A 56 15.71 -6.32 10.34
C GLY A 56 15.54 -6.21 8.83
N THR A 57 14.43 -6.68 8.25
CA THR A 57 14.14 -6.60 6.80
C THR A 57 14.00 -5.16 6.36
N THR A 58 13.12 -4.40 7.00
CA THR A 58 12.93 -2.96 6.73
C THR A 58 14.22 -2.17 7.00
N PRO A 59 14.91 -2.34 8.15
CA PRO A 59 16.23 -1.75 8.38
C PRO A 59 17.26 -2.05 7.29
N ALA A 60 17.36 -3.32 6.86
CA ALA A 60 18.33 -3.70 5.80
C ALA A 60 17.98 -3.06 4.45
N VAL A 61 16.70 -3.07 4.06
CA VAL A 61 16.24 -2.43 2.81
C VAL A 61 16.55 -0.93 2.82
N ILE A 62 16.31 -0.24 3.94
CA ILE A 62 16.61 1.18 4.09
C ILE A 62 18.11 1.42 4.01
N TYR A 63 18.92 0.70 4.79
CA TYR A 63 20.36 0.84 4.84
C TYR A 63 21.01 0.66 3.45
N TYR A 64 20.71 -0.46 2.79
CA TYR A 64 21.27 -0.73 1.46
C TYR A 64 20.64 0.15 0.39
N GLY A 65 19.36 0.50 0.53
CA GLY A 65 18.67 1.43 -0.36
C GLY A 65 19.33 2.80 -0.40
N ILE A 66 19.64 3.38 0.76
CA ILE A 66 20.35 4.67 0.85
C ILE A 66 21.76 4.55 0.28
N LYS A 67 22.44 3.43 0.53
CA LYS A 67 23.82 3.21 0.06
C LYS A 67 23.95 3.07 -1.46
N PHE A 68 22.93 2.49 -2.12
CA PHE A 68 23.01 2.16 -3.55
C PHE A 68 22.11 3.03 -4.45
N ILE A 69 21.06 3.64 -3.91
CA ILE A 69 20.12 4.43 -4.71
C ILE A 69 20.53 5.91 -4.67
N ASN A 70 20.75 6.49 -5.84
CA ASN A 70 20.96 7.93 -5.93
C ASN A 70 19.67 8.68 -5.58
N PRO A 71 19.65 9.57 -4.58
CA PRO A 71 18.43 10.25 -4.12
C PRO A 71 17.68 11.01 -5.20
N LYS A 72 18.40 11.61 -6.15
CA LYS A 72 17.80 12.37 -7.25
C LYS A 72 16.95 11.50 -8.16
N PHE A 73 17.28 10.20 -8.29
CA PHE A 73 16.54 9.24 -9.11
C PHE A 73 15.64 8.32 -8.29
N PHE A 74 15.60 8.48 -6.97
CA PHE A 74 14.87 7.61 -6.08
C PHE A 74 13.39 7.47 -6.45
N LEU A 75 12.68 8.57 -6.70
CA LEU A 75 11.26 8.55 -7.03
C LEU A 75 10.98 7.78 -8.32
N VAL A 76 11.80 7.98 -9.35
CA VAL A 76 11.69 7.22 -10.61
C VAL A 76 11.98 5.74 -10.38
N THR A 77 13.00 5.42 -9.56
CA THR A 77 13.32 4.04 -9.19
C THR A 77 12.15 3.38 -8.45
N ALA A 78 11.49 4.09 -7.53
CA ALA A 78 10.33 3.60 -6.81
C ALA A 78 9.15 3.30 -7.75
N ILE A 79 8.87 4.19 -8.71
CA ILE A 79 7.84 3.96 -9.74
C ILE A 79 8.16 2.70 -10.54
N ILE A 80 9.35 2.60 -11.11
CA ILE A 80 9.74 1.48 -11.98
C ILE A 80 9.71 0.15 -11.21
N LEU A 81 10.23 0.11 -9.98
CA LEU A 81 10.26 -1.09 -9.17
C LEU A 81 8.85 -1.57 -8.79
N CYS A 82 8.00 -0.65 -8.35
CA CYS A 82 6.60 -0.98 -8.07
C CYS A 82 5.84 -1.41 -9.32
N SER A 83 6.14 -0.82 -10.50
CA SER A 83 5.55 -1.22 -11.78
C SER A 83 5.94 -2.64 -12.16
N ILE A 84 7.22 -2.99 -12.07
CA ILE A 84 7.71 -4.33 -12.42
C ILE A 84 7.06 -5.38 -11.50
N ILE A 85 7.07 -5.16 -10.18
CA ILE A 85 6.49 -6.11 -9.24
C ILE A 85 4.99 -6.25 -9.47
N SER A 86 4.28 -5.16 -9.72
CA SER A 86 2.84 -5.18 -9.97
C SER A 86 2.49 -5.84 -11.31
N LEU A 87 3.27 -5.58 -12.36
CA LEU A 87 3.10 -6.23 -13.66
C LEU A 87 3.23 -7.76 -13.56
N LEU A 88 4.22 -8.23 -12.81
CA LEU A 88 4.51 -9.65 -12.62
C LEU A 88 3.52 -10.35 -11.68
N SER A 89 3.08 -9.67 -10.61
CA SER A 89 2.15 -10.23 -9.63
C SER A 89 0.68 -10.09 -10.01
N GLY A 90 0.34 -9.10 -10.86
CA GLY A 90 -1.04 -8.80 -11.24
C GLY A 90 -1.85 -8.17 -10.11
N THR A 91 -1.20 -7.48 -9.16
CA THR A 91 -1.91 -6.84 -8.04
C THR A 91 -1.25 -5.53 -7.63
N SER A 92 -2.01 -4.43 -7.69
CA SER A 92 -1.55 -3.12 -7.24
C SER A 92 -1.41 -3.07 -5.71
N LEU A 93 -2.43 -3.54 -4.97
CA LEU A 93 -2.43 -3.50 -3.51
C LEU A 93 -1.33 -4.38 -2.88
N GLY A 94 -1.10 -5.58 -3.45
CA GLY A 94 -0.02 -6.45 -3.02
C GLY A 94 1.35 -5.82 -3.24
N SER A 95 1.55 -5.14 -4.38
CA SER A 95 2.80 -4.47 -4.72
C SER A 95 3.05 -3.23 -3.86
N VAL A 96 2.02 -2.44 -3.57
CA VAL A 96 2.11 -1.31 -2.63
C VAL A 96 2.41 -1.80 -1.22
N GLY A 97 1.74 -2.88 -0.78
CA GLY A 97 1.93 -3.47 0.56
C GLY A 97 3.30 -4.13 0.76
N THR A 98 4.05 -4.40 -0.29
CA THR A 98 5.39 -5.03 -0.22
C THR A 98 6.48 -4.06 -0.69
N ALA A 99 6.67 -3.90 -1.99
CA ALA A 99 7.66 -2.99 -2.55
C ALA A 99 7.40 -1.53 -2.16
N GLY A 100 6.13 -1.10 -2.16
CA GLY A 100 5.77 0.25 -1.75
C GLY A 100 6.16 0.55 -0.31
N VAL A 101 5.92 -0.38 0.63
CA VAL A 101 6.34 -0.22 2.04
C VAL A 101 7.87 -0.08 2.15
N ALA A 102 8.62 -0.90 1.41
CA ALA A 102 10.07 -0.81 1.38
C ALA A 102 10.55 0.55 0.83
N MET A 103 9.96 1.01 -0.28
CA MET A 103 10.28 2.32 -0.86
C MET A 103 9.86 3.48 0.06
N MET A 104 8.74 3.37 0.78
CA MET A 104 8.35 4.36 1.78
C MET A 104 9.38 4.50 2.90
N GLY A 105 9.96 3.37 3.35
CA GLY A 105 11.05 3.39 4.33
C GLY A 105 12.27 4.18 3.82
N ILE A 106 12.73 3.90 2.60
CA ILE A 106 13.86 4.60 1.99
C ILE A 106 13.53 6.08 1.78
N GLY A 107 12.36 6.40 1.20
CA GLY A 107 11.96 7.78 0.93
C GLY A 107 11.89 8.66 2.18
N ASN A 108 11.33 8.12 3.27
CA ASN A 108 11.30 8.82 4.56
C ASN A 108 12.72 9.08 5.09
N SER A 109 13.62 8.10 4.96
CA SER A 109 15.02 8.21 5.40
C SER A 109 15.82 9.22 4.58
N LEU A 110 15.44 9.42 3.29
CA LEU A 110 16.01 10.47 2.43
C LEU A 110 15.38 11.85 2.66
N GLY A 111 14.47 11.99 3.64
CA GLY A 111 13.77 13.24 3.93
C GLY A 111 12.76 13.63 2.85
N ILE A 112 12.38 12.71 1.95
CA ILE A 112 11.37 12.97 0.94
C ILE A 112 9.99 12.93 1.60
N PRO A 113 9.10 13.94 1.36
CA PRO A 113 7.77 13.94 1.95
C PRO A 113 7.01 12.64 1.67
N ALA A 114 6.47 12.00 2.71
CA ALA A 114 5.76 10.72 2.60
C ALA A 114 4.68 10.70 1.51
N PRO A 115 3.85 11.75 1.30
CA PRO A 115 2.88 11.78 0.21
C PRO A 115 3.50 11.70 -1.18
N VAL A 116 4.71 12.26 -1.39
CA VAL A 116 5.41 12.24 -2.69
C VAL A 116 5.91 10.83 -2.99
N THR A 117 6.55 10.18 -2.01
CA THR A 117 7.00 8.78 -2.13
C THR A 117 5.82 7.83 -2.33
N ALA A 118 4.75 8.01 -1.54
CA ALA A 118 3.52 7.21 -1.68
C ALA A 118 2.91 7.36 -3.07
N GLY A 119 2.81 8.60 -3.57
CA GLY A 119 2.34 8.88 -4.93
C GLY A 119 3.15 8.15 -5.99
N ALA A 120 4.48 8.18 -5.90
CA ALA A 120 5.37 7.46 -6.82
C ALA A 120 5.11 5.94 -6.80
N CYS A 121 5.05 5.34 -5.60
CA CYS A 121 4.80 3.90 -5.44
C CYS A 121 3.43 3.48 -5.97
N ILE A 122 2.39 4.27 -5.68
CA ILE A 122 1.01 4.02 -6.12
C ILE A 122 0.94 4.12 -7.65
N CYS A 123 1.48 5.19 -8.26
CA CYS A 123 1.50 5.35 -9.72
C CYS A 123 2.16 4.14 -10.42
N GLY A 124 3.30 3.69 -9.89
CA GLY A 124 3.99 2.51 -10.40
C GLY A 124 3.15 1.24 -10.28
N ALA A 125 2.63 0.99 -9.09
CA ALA A 125 1.86 -0.22 -8.81
C ALA A 125 0.56 -0.31 -9.65
N PHE A 126 -0.16 0.79 -9.80
CA PHE A 126 -1.38 0.82 -10.63
C PHE A 126 -1.08 0.70 -12.12
N PHE A 127 0.01 1.30 -12.61
CA PHE A 127 0.43 1.08 -14.00
C PHE A 127 0.73 -0.40 -14.26
N GLY A 128 1.53 -1.04 -13.41
CA GLY A 128 1.88 -2.45 -13.56
C GLY A 128 0.66 -3.36 -13.52
N ASP A 129 -0.26 -3.11 -12.59
CA ASP A 129 -1.52 -3.85 -12.45
C ASP A 129 -2.37 -3.76 -13.73
N LYS A 130 -2.60 -2.56 -14.25
CA LYS A 130 -3.39 -2.35 -15.49
C LYS A 130 -2.78 -3.00 -16.71
N MET A 131 -1.45 -3.05 -16.79
CA MET A 131 -0.74 -3.67 -17.91
C MET A 131 -0.52 -5.18 -17.75
N SER A 132 -0.91 -5.75 -16.61
CA SER A 132 -0.74 -7.18 -16.32
C SER A 132 -1.89 -8.02 -16.90
N PRO A 133 -1.60 -9.08 -17.67
CA PRO A 133 -2.61 -10.05 -18.09
C PRO A 133 -3.09 -10.95 -16.93
N MET A 134 -2.49 -10.82 -15.76
CA MET A 134 -2.79 -11.59 -14.55
C MET A 134 -3.63 -10.78 -13.55
N SER A 135 -3.89 -9.52 -13.83
CA SER A 135 -4.66 -8.63 -12.96
C SER A 135 -6.14 -8.95 -13.01
N ASP A 136 -6.74 -9.14 -11.83
CA ASP A 136 -8.18 -9.37 -11.70
C ASP A 136 -9.00 -8.23 -12.32
N THR A 137 -8.55 -6.98 -12.16
CA THR A 137 -9.22 -5.81 -12.72
C THR A 137 -9.17 -5.77 -14.24
N THR A 138 -8.04 -6.16 -14.84
CA THR A 138 -7.85 -6.22 -16.29
C THR A 138 -8.62 -7.39 -16.90
N ILE A 139 -8.62 -8.56 -16.24
CA ILE A 139 -9.41 -9.74 -16.62
C ILE A 139 -10.91 -9.38 -16.58
N LEU A 140 -11.38 -8.77 -15.49
CA LEU A 140 -12.77 -8.38 -15.32
C LEU A 140 -13.21 -7.40 -16.43
N ALA A 141 -12.43 -6.33 -16.67
CA ALA A 141 -12.74 -5.34 -17.69
C ALA A 141 -12.83 -5.95 -19.09
N SER A 142 -11.84 -6.78 -19.47
CA SER A 142 -11.84 -7.46 -20.77
C SER A 142 -13.03 -8.43 -20.93
N SER A 143 -13.39 -9.12 -19.85
CA SER A 143 -14.53 -10.06 -19.83
C SER A 143 -15.87 -9.35 -19.99
N ILE A 144 -16.08 -8.23 -19.28
CA ILE A 144 -17.31 -7.41 -19.39
C ILE A 144 -17.45 -6.84 -20.80
N CYS A 145 -16.33 -6.40 -21.41
CA CYS A 145 -16.34 -5.89 -22.79
C CYS A 145 -16.41 -7.00 -23.85
N GLY A 146 -16.34 -8.29 -23.49
CA GLY A 146 -16.34 -9.41 -24.43
C GLY A 146 -15.12 -9.45 -25.36
N VAL A 147 -13.97 -8.88 -24.94
CA VAL A 147 -12.77 -8.80 -25.76
C VAL A 147 -11.64 -9.68 -25.19
N ASN A 148 -10.75 -10.13 -26.08
CA ASN A 148 -9.56 -10.87 -25.64
C ASN A 148 -8.66 -9.97 -24.79
N ILE A 149 -8.15 -10.48 -23.65
CA ILE A 149 -7.35 -9.74 -22.69
C ILE A 149 -6.09 -9.10 -23.31
N PHE A 150 -5.40 -9.79 -24.21
CA PHE A 150 -4.22 -9.24 -24.88
C PHE A 150 -4.56 -8.11 -25.86
N LYS A 151 -5.74 -8.18 -26.52
CA LYS A 151 -6.24 -7.07 -27.35
C LYS A 151 -6.60 -5.87 -26.45
N HIS A 152 -7.21 -6.11 -25.31
CA HIS A 152 -7.53 -5.09 -24.32
C HIS A 152 -6.25 -4.40 -23.83
N ILE A 153 -5.26 -5.13 -23.34
CA ILE A 153 -3.97 -4.59 -22.87
C ILE A 153 -3.28 -3.80 -23.99
N ARG A 154 -3.22 -4.36 -25.21
CA ARG A 154 -2.61 -3.67 -26.35
C ARG A 154 -3.29 -2.32 -26.64
N HIS A 155 -4.60 -2.25 -26.47
CA HIS A 155 -5.32 -0.99 -26.65
C HIS A 155 -5.04 0.00 -25.51
N MET A 156 -4.97 -0.49 -24.28
CA MET A 156 -4.61 0.32 -23.11
C MET A 156 -3.19 0.92 -23.18
N VAL A 157 -2.27 0.34 -23.97
CA VAL A 157 -0.92 0.91 -24.20
C VAL A 157 -1.00 2.34 -24.69
N TYR A 158 -1.97 2.68 -25.58
CA TYR A 158 -2.13 4.02 -26.14
C TYR A 158 -2.54 5.06 -25.09
N ASP A 159 -3.17 4.65 -24.01
CA ASP A 159 -3.61 5.50 -22.90
C ASP A 159 -2.61 5.47 -21.74
N GLN A 160 -2.23 4.28 -21.31
CA GLN A 160 -1.41 4.09 -20.11
C GLN A 160 0.06 4.51 -20.31
N VAL A 161 0.66 4.23 -21.47
CA VAL A 161 2.08 4.54 -21.67
C VAL A 161 2.34 6.05 -21.74
N PRO A 162 1.58 6.86 -22.48
CA PRO A 162 1.77 8.31 -22.43
C PRO A 162 1.59 8.90 -21.03
N SER A 163 0.56 8.47 -20.30
CA SER A 163 0.32 8.91 -18.92
C SER A 163 1.47 8.51 -17.99
N TYR A 164 1.99 7.29 -18.16
CA TYR A 164 3.13 6.79 -17.38
C TYR A 164 4.42 7.57 -17.67
N LEU A 165 4.70 7.88 -18.93
CA LEU A 165 5.86 8.69 -19.31
C LEU A 165 5.77 10.11 -18.73
N ILE A 166 4.60 10.73 -18.78
CA ILE A 166 4.37 12.04 -18.14
C ILE A 166 4.62 11.94 -16.62
N THR A 167 4.11 10.87 -15.99
CA THR A 167 4.31 10.61 -14.57
C THR A 167 5.80 10.42 -14.24
N LEU A 168 6.54 9.65 -15.04
CA LEU A 168 7.99 9.48 -14.85
C LEU A 168 8.74 10.83 -14.97
N ILE A 169 8.42 11.65 -15.94
CA ILE A 169 9.01 12.99 -16.12
C ILE A 169 8.67 13.87 -14.91
N PHE A 170 7.43 13.87 -14.46
CA PHE A 170 6.99 14.65 -13.31
C PHE A 170 7.75 14.25 -12.04
N PHE A 171 7.84 12.97 -11.73
CA PHE A 171 8.59 12.49 -10.56
C PHE A 171 10.10 12.58 -10.72
N PHE A 172 10.62 12.56 -11.95
CA PHE A 172 12.01 12.87 -12.22
C PHE A 172 12.34 14.31 -11.82
N VAL A 173 11.53 15.28 -12.25
CA VAL A 173 11.68 16.70 -11.86
C VAL A 173 11.53 16.89 -10.35
N LEU A 174 10.54 16.22 -9.72
CA LEU A 174 10.38 16.25 -8.27
C LEU A 174 11.58 15.63 -7.54
N GLY A 175 12.24 14.63 -8.11
CA GLY A 175 13.45 14.02 -7.58
C GLY A 175 14.60 15.01 -7.42
N PHE A 176 14.74 15.97 -8.34
CA PHE A 176 15.73 17.06 -8.19
C PHE A 176 15.35 18.05 -7.09
N LYS A 177 14.05 18.26 -6.87
CA LYS A 177 13.57 19.18 -5.82
C LYS A 177 13.70 18.58 -4.42
N TYR A 178 13.41 17.28 -4.28
CA TYR A 178 13.35 16.58 -3.00
C TYR A 178 14.53 15.60 -2.81
N GLY A 179 15.41 15.44 -3.81
CA GLY A 179 16.58 14.59 -3.70
C GLY A 179 17.49 15.10 -2.57
N GLY A 180 17.37 14.44 -1.41
CA GLY A 180 18.08 14.82 -0.20
C GLY A 180 19.59 14.63 -0.33
N ASN A 181 20.33 15.22 0.61
CA ASN A 181 21.77 15.02 0.73
C ASN A 181 22.00 13.75 1.57
N ILE A 182 22.57 12.71 0.96
CA ILE A 182 22.91 11.45 1.66
C ILE A 182 23.97 11.69 2.74
N ASP A 183 24.82 12.69 2.55
CA ASP A 183 25.93 13.00 3.46
C ASP A 183 25.52 13.90 4.64
N SER A 184 24.23 13.99 4.95
CA SER A 184 23.78 14.73 6.12
C SER A 184 24.13 13.99 7.42
N PRO A 185 24.53 14.71 8.49
CA PRO A 185 24.83 14.08 9.78
C PRO A 185 23.69 13.22 10.31
N GLU A 186 22.43 13.62 10.05
CA GLU A 186 21.22 12.91 10.47
C GLU A 186 21.07 11.56 9.78
N VAL A 187 21.35 11.49 8.46
CA VAL A 187 21.31 10.24 7.70
C VAL A 187 22.42 9.30 8.16
N ASN A 188 23.62 9.81 8.40
CA ASN A 188 24.74 9.02 8.90
C ASN A 188 24.47 8.46 10.29
N ALA A 189 23.97 9.28 11.23
CA ALA A 189 23.57 8.84 12.56
C ALA A 189 22.44 7.79 12.52
N MET A 190 21.49 7.91 11.59
CA MET A 190 20.46 6.91 11.37
C MET A 190 21.06 5.60 10.84
N MET A 191 21.96 5.66 9.86
CA MET A 191 22.62 4.46 9.32
C MET A 191 23.45 3.72 10.37
N GLU A 192 24.19 4.45 11.21
CA GLU A 192 24.91 3.88 12.35
C GLU A 192 23.94 3.24 13.37
N GLY A 193 22.83 3.91 13.67
CA GLY A 193 21.81 3.36 14.54
C GLY A 193 21.14 2.10 13.99
N LEU A 194 20.93 2.01 12.68
CA LEU A 194 20.41 0.78 12.05
C LEU A 194 21.42 -0.37 12.16
N GLN A 195 22.73 -0.12 11.95
CA GLN A 195 23.77 -1.13 12.10
C GLN A 195 23.98 -1.56 13.57
N GLY A 196 23.82 -0.64 14.51
CA GLY A 196 23.99 -0.94 15.94
C GLY A 196 22.86 -1.80 16.51
N ASN A 197 21.65 -1.62 16.02
CA ASN A 197 20.45 -2.31 16.56
C ASN A 197 20.04 -3.56 15.80
N PHE A 198 20.50 -3.74 14.54
CA PHE A 198 20.08 -4.86 13.70
C PHE A 198 21.24 -5.56 12.99
N LYS A 199 21.12 -6.87 12.86
CA LYS A 199 22.00 -7.67 12.00
C LYS A 199 21.50 -7.55 10.56
N LEU A 200 22.15 -6.70 9.75
CA LEU A 200 21.76 -6.35 8.38
C LEU A 200 22.31 -7.32 7.31
N GLY A 201 22.50 -8.59 7.63
CA GLY A 201 23.00 -9.59 6.68
C GLY A 201 21.92 -10.09 5.71
N ILE A 202 22.32 -11.03 4.83
CA ILE A 202 21.46 -11.55 3.75
C ILE A 202 20.19 -12.22 4.28
N MET A 203 20.21 -12.79 5.49
CA MET A 203 19.05 -13.41 6.13
C MET A 203 17.95 -12.40 6.45
N ALA A 204 18.26 -11.14 6.64
CA ALA A 204 17.29 -10.08 6.83
C ALA A 204 16.38 -9.87 5.60
N PHE A 205 16.85 -10.21 4.40
CA PHE A 205 16.05 -10.10 3.17
C PHE A 205 15.13 -11.30 2.92
N LEU A 206 15.25 -12.39 3.70
CA LEU A 206 14.49 -13.61 3.48
C LEU A 206 12.97 -13.40 3.49
N PRO A 207 12.37 -12.63 4.45
CA PRO A 207 10.93 -12.36 4.44
C PRO A 207 10.47 -11.63 3.18
N LEU A 208 11.24 -10.65 2.72
CA LEU A 208 10.97 -9.90 1.48
C LEU A 208 11.03 -10.81 0.26
N LEU A 209 12.07 -11.63 0.13
CA LEU A 209 12.25 -12.54 -1.01
C LEU A 209 11.13 -13.57 -1.07
N VAL A 210 10.76 -14.19 0.07
CA VAL A 210 9.66 -15.15 0.15
C VAL A 210 8.35 -14.50 -0.30
N THR A 211 8.05 -13.30 0.18
CA THR A 211 6.83 -12.59 -0.17
C THR A 211 6.77 -12.29 -1.67
N ILE A 212 7.85 -11.79 -2.26
CA ILE A 212 7.93 -11.51 -3.71
C ILE A 212 7.77 -12.80 -4.51
N VAL A 213 8.46 -13.89 -4.14
CA VAL A 213 8.37 -15.17 -4.85
C VAL A 213 6.93 -15.73 -4.82
N LEU A 214 6.24 -15.60 -3.69
CA LEU A 214 4.83 -16.03 -3.58
C LEU A 214 3.90 -15.18 -4.45
N LEU A 215 4.10 -13.86 -4.51
CA LEU A 215 3.36 -12.98 -5.42
C LEU A 215 3.58 -13.38 -6.88
N LEU A 216 4.82 -13.65 -7.28
CA LEU A 216 5.14 -14.11 -8.64
C LEU A 216 4.55 -15.49 -8.96
N LYS A 217 4.35 -16.34 -7.95
CA LYS A 217 3.63 -17.63 -8.08
C LYS A 217 2.10 -17.48 -8.07
N LYS A 218 1.57 -16.25 -8.12
CA LYS A 218 0.13 -15.95 -8.16
C LYS A 218 -0.65 -16.40 -6.91
N VAL A 219 0.01 -16.51 -5.77
CA VAL A 219 -0.66 -16.68 -4.48
C VAL A 219 -1.38 -15.37 -4.14
N SER A 220 -2.54 -15.44 -3.49
CA SER A 220 -3.30 -14.24 -3.15
C SER A 220 -2.46 -13.26 -2.33
N ALA A 221 -2.62 -11.95 -2.59
CA ALA A 221 -1.83 -10.90 -1.94
C ALA A 221 -1.89 -10.99 -0.41
N THR A 222 -3.07 -11.23 0.15
CA THR A 222 -3.27 -11.39 1.59
C THR A 222 -2.43 -12.53 2.16
N LEU A 223 -2.45 -13.72 1.53
CA LEU A 223 -1.66 -14.87 1.98
C LEU A 223 -0.16 -14.62 1.84
N CYS A 224 0.30 -13.99 0.74
CA CYS A 224 1.70 -13.62 0.57
C CYS A 224 2.21 -12.72 1.69
N ILE A 225 1.41 -11.72 2.06
CA ILE A 225 1.73 -10.75 3.11
C ILE A 225 1.74 -11.44 4.48
N ILE A 226 0.76 -12.30 4.78
CA ILE A 226 0.72 -13.05 6.04
C ILE A 226 1.92 -14.00 6.16
N ILE A 227 2.23 -14.77 5.10
CA ILE A 227 3.39 -15.67 5.10
C ILE A 227 4.69 -14.86 5.25
N GLY A 228 4.80 -13.71 4.57
CA GLY A 228 5.91 -12.78 4.74
C GLY A 228 6.06 -12.27 6.17
N SER A 229 4.93 -12.01 6.86
CA SER A 229 4.92 -11.61 8.26
C SER A 229 5.37 -12.73 9.19
N VAL A 230 4.91 -13.98 8.96
CA VAL A 230 5.34 -15.16 9.72
C VAL A 230 6.82 -15.43 9.51
N MET A 231 7.32 -15.31 8.27
CA MET A 231 8.75 -15.39 7.98
C MET A 231 9.53 -14.27 8.69
N GLY A 232 8.95 -13.07 8.82
CA GLY A 232 9.50 -11.98 9.61
C GLY A 232 9.69 -12.38 11.08
N ILE A 233 8.67 -12.97 11.71
CA ILE A 233 8.76 -13.46 13.08
C ILE A 233 9.87 -14.52 13.20
N ALA A 234 9.94 -15.47 12.28
CA ALA A 234 10.98 -16.50 12.30
C ALA A 234 12.39 -15.89 12.23
N VAL A 235 12.61 -14.94 11.32
CA VAL A 235 13.90 -14.23 11.20
C VAL A 235 14.20 -13.38 12.43
N ALA A 236 13.20 -12.72 13.02
CA ALA A 236 13.35 -11.95 14.26
C ALA A 236 13.84 -12.83 15.42
N VAL A 237 13.28 -14.03 15.57
CA VAL A 237 13.68 -14.97 16.64
C VAL A 237 15.03 -15.62 16.33
N PHE A 238 15.18 -16.27 15.18
CA PHE A 238 16.35 -17.12 14.90
C PHE A 238 17.59 -16.35 14.47
N TYR A 239 17.41 -15.20 13.79
CA TYR A 239 18.54 -14.43 13.26
C TYR A 239 18.85 -13.19 14.10
N GLN A 240 17.83 -12.39 14.46
CA GLN A 240 18.06 -11.22 15.30
C GLN A 240 18.27 -11.58 16.77
N GLY A 241 17.73 -12.74 17.23
CA GLY A 241 17.82 -13.19 18.62
C GLY A 241 16.76 -12.57 19.53
N MET A 242 15.65 -12.14 18.95
CA MET A 242 14.53 -11.58 19.69
C MET A 242 13.80 -12.66 20.49
N ASP A 243 13.27 -12.31 21.68
CA ASP A 243 12.41 -13.21 22.43
C ASP A 243 11.17 -13.59 21.62
N VAL A 244 10.73 -14.86 21.75
CA VAL A 244 9.61 -15.40 20.96
C VAL A 244 8.33 -14.63 21.22
N ALA A 245 8.00 -14.35 22.49
CA ALA A 245 6.77 -13.61 22.84
C ALA A 245 6.82 -12.16 22.30
N ALA A 246 7.98 -11.50 22.41
CA ALA A 246 8.18 -10.17 21.87
C ALA A 246 8.04 -10.16 20.34
N ALA A 247 8.62 -11.14 19.63
CA ALA A 247 8.50 -11.24 18.18
C ALA A 247 7.05 -11.47 17.73
N PHE A 248 6.27 -12.30 18.41
CA PHE A 248 4.84 -12.45 18.13
C PHE A 248 4.04 -11.19 18.45
N ASN A 249 4.41 -10.44 19.50
CA ASN A 249 3.73 -9.19 19.82
C ASN A 249 3.88 -8.14 18.73
N THR A 250 5.00 -8.15 17.97
CA THR A 250 5.18 -7.22 16.85
C THR A 250 4.17 -7.40 15.74
N PHE A 251 3.59 -8.60 15.60
CA PHE A 251 2.54 -8.88 14.62
C PHE A 251 1.26 -8.07 14.92
N TYR A 252 0.90 -7.95 16.20
CA TYR A 252 -0.31 -7.25 16.61
C TYR A 252 -0.05 -5.79 16.97
N SER A 253 0.91 -5.54 17.85
CA SER A 253 1.17 -4.19 18.42
C SER A 253 2.17 -3.36 17.62
N GLY A 254 2.94 -3.99 16.72
CA GLY A 254 4.03 -3.35 16.00
C GLY A 254 5.37 -3.45 16.74
N PHE A 255 6.42 -2.95 16.10
CA PHE A 255 7.76 -2.92 16.67
C PHE A 255 7.97 -1.61 17.44
N THR A 256 8.68 -1.67 18.54
CA THR A 256 9.08 -0.51 19.35
C THR A 256 10.56 -0.60 19.71
N LEU A 257 11.26 0.50 19.55
CA LEU A 257 12.66 0.67 19.93
C LEU A 257 12.80 1.95 20.76
N GLU A 258 13.39 1.84 21.93
CA GLU A 258 13.78 3.01 22.72
C GLU A 258 15.09 3.57 22.15
N THR A 259 15.07 4.77 21.64
CA THR A 259 16.22 5.45 21.05
C THR A 259 16.06 6.96 21.19
N GLU A 260 17.19 7.66 21.40
CA GLU A 260 17.23 9.12 21.44
C GLU A 260 17.23 9.74 20.03
N ASN A 261 17.48 8.95 18.99
CA ASN A 261 17.46 9.41 17.61
C ASN A 261 16.00 9.49 17.12
N GLU A 262 15.47 10.71 16.99
CA GLU A 262 14.10 10.99 16.59
C GLU A 262 13.74 10.41 15.22
N MET A 263 14.69 10.39 14.27
CA MET A 263 14.48 9.81 12.94
C MET A 263 14.32 8.28 13.02
N LEU A 264 15.18 7.59 13.79
CA LEU A 264 15.06 6.16 14.04
C LEU A 264 13.76 5.83 14.80
N PHE A 265 13.42 6.62 15.81
CA PHE A 265 12.19 6.45 16.57
C PHE A 265 10.97 6.47 15.64
N THR A 266 10.85 7.51 14.83
CA THR A 266 9.73 7.67 13.89
C THR A 266 9.70 6.59 12.81
N LEU A 267 10.87 6.12 12.38
CA LEU A 267 11.00 5.12 11.34
C LEU A 267 10.63 3.71 11.81
N LEU A 268 11.03 3.34 13.03
CA LEU A 268 10.95 1.97 13.53
C LEU A 268 9.76 1.72 14.47
N ASN A 269 9.28 2.73 15.19
CA ASN A 269 8.18 2.56 16.15
C ASN A 269 6.82 2.61 15.43
N ARG A 270 6.50 1.55 14.67
CA ARG A 270 5.28 1.47 13.89
C ARG A 270 4.92 0.04 13.49
N GLY A 271 3.79 -0.08 12.79
CA GLY A 271 3.29 -1.36 12.29
C GLY A 271 2.35 -2.04 13.28
N GLY A 272 2.15 -3.33 13.07
CA GLY A 272 1.18 -4.13 13.80
C GLY A 272 -0.26 -3.95 13.29
N ILE A 273 -1.07 -4.98 13.49
CA ILE A 273 -2.50 -4.94 13.13
C ILE A 273 -3.21 -3.77 13.80
N SER A 274 -2.82 -3.45 15.05
CA SER A 274 -3.42 -2.38 15.85
C SER A 274 -3.34 -1.01 15.18
N SER A 275 -2.27 -0.74 14.43
CA SER A 275 -2.09 0.54 13.72
C SER A 275 -3.09 0.74 12.56
N MET A 276 -3.71 -0.32 12.07
CA MET A 276 -4.61 -0.29 10.92
C MET A 276 -6.08 -0.06 11.27
N TRP A 277 -6.49 -0.15 12.53
CA TRP A 277 -7.90 -0.04 12.92
C TRP A 277 -8.58 1.26 12.49
N SER A 278 -7.86 2.36 12.52
CA SER A 278 -8.39 3.65 12.05
C SER A 278 -8.72 3.62 10.56
N LEU A 279 -7.82 3.05 9.74
CA LEU A 279 -8.01 2.91 8.29
C LEU A 279 -9.11 1.92 7.95
N VAL A 280 -9.19 0.80 8.68
CA VAL A 280 -10.27 -0.18 8.54
C VAL A 280 -11.62 0.47 8.79
N GLY A 281 -11.76 1.25 9.87
CA GLY A 281 -12.99 1.99 10.17
C GLY A 281 -13.38 2.94 9.04
N VAL A 282 -12.43 3.73 8.52
CA VAL A 282 -12.68 4.63 7.38
C VAL A 282 -13.14 3.86 6.14
N THR A 283 -12.52 2.72 5.86
CA THR A 283 -12.86 1.89 4.70
C THR A 283 -14.27 1.30 4.84
N LEU A 284 -14.58 0.67 5.96
CA LEU A 284 -15.89 0.06 6.19
C LEU A 284 -17.03 1.09 6.07
N PHE A 285 -16.93 2.20 6.80
CA PHE A 285 -17.94 3.26 6.75
C PHE A 285 -17.98 3.99 5.41
N GLY A 286 -16.84 4.13 4.73
CA GLY A 286 -16.78 4.71 3.40
C GLY A 286 -17.55 3.89 2.37
N PHE A 287 -17.37 2.56 2.38
CA PHE A 287 -18.16 1.66 1.52
C PHE A 287 -19.64 1.62 1.88
N THR A 288 -19.97 1.70 3.16
CA THR A 288 -21.34 1.82 3.63
C THR A 288 -22.04 3.04 3.02
N VAL A 289 -21.40 4.21 3.15
CA VAL A 289 -21.89 5.48 2.60
C VAL A 289 -22.01 5.40 1.07
N ALA A 290 -20.99 4.89 0.40
CA ALA A 290 -21.00 4.73 -1.06
C ALA A 290 -22.15 3.84 -1.53
N GLY A 291 -22.41 2.73 -0.83
CA GLY A 291 -23.52 1.83 -1.14
C GLY A 291 -24.89 2.47 -1.01
N MET A 292 -25.09 3.26 0.03
CA MET A 292 -26.35 4.00 0.24
C MET A 292 -26.57 5.06 -0.84
N LEU A 293 -25.55 5.84 -1.18
CA LEU A 293 -25.60 6.86 -2.23
C LEU A 293 -25.86 6.28 -3.62
N ASP A 294 -25.27 5.12 -3.91
CA ASP A 294 -25.48 4.38 -5.15
C ASP A 294 -26.93 3.90 -5.26
N HIS A 295 -27.45 3.30 -4.19
CA HIS A 295 -28.82 2.80 -4.15
C HIS A 295 -29.88 3.89 -4.25
N MET A 296 -29.62 5.07 -3.70
CA MET A 296 -30.50 6.22 -3.80
C MET A 296 -30.39 6.95 -5.16
N ASP A 297 -29.68 6.39 -6.15
CA ASP A 297 -29.41 6.99 -7.46
C ASP A 297 -28.77 8.40 -7.41
N VAL A 298 -28.18 8.78 -6.27
CA VAL A 298 -27.56 10.11 -6.10
C VAL A 298 -26.42 10.31 -7.09
N LEU A 299 -25.55 9.30 -7.26
CA LEU A 299 -24.43 9.35 -8.18
C LEU A 299 -24.90 9.47 -9.64
N LYS A 300 -25.97 8.77 -10.01
CA LYS A 300 -26.59 8.83 -11.33
C LYS A 300 -27.22 10.20 -11.58
N CYS A 301 -27.92 10.76 -10.61
CA CYS A 301 -28.50 12.11 -10.71
C CYS A 301 -27.41 13.19 -10.94
N ILE A 302 -26.27 13.08 -10.24
CA ILE A 302 -25.12 13.98 -10.43
C ILE A 302 -24.53 13.81 -11.84
N ALA A 303 -24.35 12.57 -12.29
CA ALA A 303 -23.80 12.28 -13.62
C ALA A 303 -24.73 12.82 -14.72
N ASP A 304 -26.02 12.54 -14.66
CA ASP A 304 -27.01 13.00 -15.62
C ASP A 304 -27.12 14.54 -15.66
N SER A 305 -27.03 15.19 -14.50
CA SER A 305 -27.00 16.65 -14.39
C SER A 305 -25.75 17.23 -15.06
N THR A 306 -24.59 16.59 -14.88
CA THR A 306 -23.32 17.05 -15.47
C THR A 306 -23.33 16.89 -16.99
N VAL A 307 -23.82 15.76 -17.50
CA VAL A 307 -23.91 15.49 -18.95
C VAL A 307 -24.85 16.49 -19.65
N LYS A 308 -25.96 16.88 -19.01
CA LYS A 308 -26.89 17.88 -19.55
C LYS A 308 -26.28 19.28 -19.69
N HIS A 309 -25.22 19.59 -18.94
CA HIS A 309 -24.54 20.90 -19.02
C HIS A 309 -23.37 20.90 -20.00
N ILE A 310 -22.97 19.75 -20.53
CA ILE A 310 -21.85 19.61 -21.50
C ILE A 310 -22.37 19.56 -22.94
N HIS A 311 -23.67 19.30 -23.13
CA HIS A 311 -24.39 19.39 -24.40
C HIS A 311 -25.26 20.64 -24.45
#